data_4b35befc6e1ec149ecc9fb8440e3cde6
#
_entry.id   4b35befc6e1ec149ecc9fb8440e3cde6
#
_cell.length_a   1.000
_cell.length_b   1.000
_cell.length_c   1.000
_cell.angle_alpha   90.00
_cell.angle_beta   90.00
_cell.angle_gamma   90.00
#
_symmetry.space_group_name_H-M   'P 1'
#
loop_
_entity.id
_entity.type
_entity.pdbx_description
1 polymer ?
#
loop_
_entity_poly.entity_id
_entity_poly.type
_entity_poly.pdbx_seq_one_letter_code
_entity_poly.pdbx_strand_id
1 'polypeptide(L)'
;MAFSKPKLNFWQILSMNVGFFGIQYSFGLQQSAVNPIYDFLGASPDQIPLLNLAGPVTGLLVQPLIGALSDKTWHPKWGRRKPFFLIGALLCSIALLLFPFSSSLWMAAGLLWILDAGNNTAMEPYRAFIADKLDEEQQPLGFQMQSFFTGLGQTLANLSLFIFPMIIIGKTGSLPTWVYASFFLGAICSITTIWWSIKTTPEIPPTEEELAIIKAKKGGLFEPLIEIAHAIKEMPKVMWQLALVYLFQWYALFCYWQNSSKSIALSVWDATPKNNPSAYEEAVSWTGLVNGWYNIVTFLTAFALVGLAKKLGPKKVHTFCLLLAAVGFLIFPHIHNKYLLFFAITGFGIGSLQPEVFAVGAIIAATYCPD
;
A
#
# COMPACT_ATOMS: atom_id res chain seq x y z
N MET A 1 -2.46 -11.05 36.56
CA MET A 1 -3.00 -9.67 36.32
C MET A 1 -2.68 -9.33 34.88
N ALA A 2 -3.67 -9.08 34.03
CA ALA A 2 -3.44 -8.64 32.66
C ALA A 2 -2.70 -7.30 32.72
N PHE A 3 -1.55 -7.20 32.07
CA PHE A 3 -0.75 -5.97 32.01
C PHE A 3 -1.55 -4.93 31.24
N SER A 4 -2.16 -3.98 31.94
CA SER A 4 -2.89 -2.87 31.32
C SER A 4 -1.91 -1.99 30.56
N LYS A 5 -2.02 -1.95 29.24
CA LYS A 5 -1.20 -1.07 28.41
C LYS A 5 -1.53 0.40 28.75
N PRO A 6 -0.54 1.31 28.81
CA PRO A 6 -0.79 2.71 29.12
C PRO A 6 -1.65 3.35 28.01
N LYS A 7 -2.73 4.03 28.39
CA LYS A 7 -3.56 4.78 27.43
C LYS A 7 -2.74 5.94 26.85
N LEU A 8 -2.72 6.02 25.52
CA LEU A 8 -2.07 7.09 24.77
C LEU A 8 -3.09 8.18 24.42
N ASN A 9 -2.63 9.43 24.39
CA ASN A 9 -3.45 10.52 23.90
C ASN A 9 -3.50 10.54 22.36
N PHE A 10 -4.42 11.31 21.79
CA PHE A 10 -4.61 11.41 20.33
C PHE A 10 -3.32 11.77 19.59
N TRP A 11 -2.54 12.72 20.08
CA TRP A 11 -1.30 13.15 19.42
C TRP A 11 -0.19 12.10 19.47
N GLN A 12 -0.16 11.30 20.51
CA GLN A 12 0.76 10.16 20.60
C GLN A 12 0.37 9.05 19.60
N ILE A 13 -0.93 8.77 19.46
CA ILE A 13 -1.44 7.79 18.48
C ILE A 13 -1.21 8.31 17.06
N LEU A 14 -1.42 9.60 16.80
CA LEU A 14 -1.08 10.21 15.51
C LEU A 14 0.41 10.08 15.23
N SER A 15 1.26 10.50 16.18
CA SER A 15 2.72 10.51 16.03
C SER A 15 3.31 9.12 15.80
N MET A 16 2.78 8.09 16.47
CA MET A 16 3.24 6.73 16.26
C MET A 16 2.92 6.21 14.85
N ASN A 17 1.92 6.77 14.17
CA ASN A 17 1.49 6.36 12.84
C ASN A 17 2.12 7.19 11.69
N VAL A 18 2.84 8.26 11.99
CA VAL A 18 3.46 9.13 10.96
C VAL A 18 4.36 8.36 9.99
N GLY A 19 5.10 7.35 10.48
CA GLY A 19 5.97 6.53 9.62
C GLY A 19 5.21 5.76 8.54
N PHE A 20 3.92 5.47 8.76
CA PHE A 20 3.10 4.82 7.76
C PHE A 20 2.86 5.70 6.53
N PHE A 21 2.87 7.03 6.70
CA PHE A 21 2.82 7.98 5.61
C PHE A 21 3.95 7.76 4.59
N GLY A 22 5.20 7.63 5.04
CA GLY A 22 6.35 7.45 4.15
C GLY A 22 6.30 6.12 3.39
N ILE A 23 5.86 5.03 4.05
CA ILE A 23 5.63 3.74 3.41
C ILE A 23 4.56 3.89 2.30
N GLN A 24 3.45 4.55 2.60
CA GLN A 24 2.34 4.70 1.67
C GLN A 24 2.64 5.69 0.54
N TYR A 25 3.48 6.69 0.78
CA TYR A 25 4.01 7.55 -0.28
C TYR A 25 4.83 6.73 -1.28
N SER A 26 5.70 5.84 -0.78
CA SER A 26 6.47 4.91 -1.58
C SER A 26 5.58 3.97 -2.42
N PHE A 27 4.54 3.40 -1.82
CA PHE A 27 3.54 2.60 -2.54
C PHE A 27 2.79 3.40 -3.61
N GLY A 28 2.42 4.64 -3.34
CA GLY A 28 1.76 5.51 -4.32
C GLY A 28 2.64 5.76 -5.56
N LEU A 29 3.94 6.00 -5.37
CA LEU A 29 4.89 6.09 -6.48
C LEU A 29 5.04 4.76 -7.22
N GLN A 30 5.13 3.65 -6.50
CA GLN A 30 5.24 2.32 -7.08
C GLN A 30 4.04 2.01 -7.99
N GLN A 31 2.83 2.27 -7.53
CA GLN A 31 1.60 1.97 -8.28
C GLN A 31 1.42 2.86 -9.51
N SER A 32 1.83 4.13 -9.44
CA SER A 32 1.49 5.11 -10.48
C SER A 32 2.65 5.52 -11.39
N ALA A 33 3.91 5.39 -10.94
CA ALA A 33 5.06 5.86 -11.69
C ALA A 33 5.92 4.75 -12.31
N VAL A 34 5.93 3.54 -11.73
CA VAL A 34 6.83 2.47 -12.17
C VAL A 34 6.52 2.01 -13.60
N ASN A 35 5.25 1.79 -13.93
CA ASN A 35 4.88 1.35 -15.28
C ASN A 35 5.14 2.43 -16.36
N PRO A 36 4.81 3.72 -16.15
CA PRO A 36 5.29 4.78 -17.02
C PRO A 36 6.82 4.79 -17.22
N ILE A 37 7.60 4.53 -16.15
CA ILE A 37 9.07 4.44 -16.30
C ILE A 37 9.46 3.25 -17.18
N TYR A 38 8.82 2.08 -17.02
CA TYR A 38 9.04 0.96 -17.91
C TYR A 38 8.72 1.29 -19.37
N ASP A 39 7.64 2.07 -19.60
CA ASP A 39 7.28 2.53 -20.95
C ASP A 39 8.32 3.50 -21.53
N PHE A 40 8.83 4.43 -20.74
CA PHE A 40 9.94 5.32 -21.16
C PHE A 40 11.23 4.54 -21.46
N LEU A 41 11.47 3.42 -20.77
CA LEU A 41 12.59 2.52 -21.03
C LEU A 41 12.34 1.54 -22.19
N GLY A 42 11.18 1.62 -22.84
CA GLY A 42 10.85 0.85 -24.05
C GLY A 42 10.26 -0.55 -23.77
N ALA A 43 9.64 -0.77 -22.63
CA ALA A 43 8.96 -2.03 -22.32
C ALA A 43 7.85 -2.33 -23.33
N SER A 44 7.76 -3.61 -23.76
CA SER A 44 6.61 -4.10 -24.51
C SER A 44 5.46 -4.44 -23.55
N PRO A 45 4.18 -4.38 -24.02
CA PRO A 45 3.05 -4.75 -23.18
C PRO A 45 3.14 -6.14 -22.57
N ASP A 46 3.73 -7.11 -23.30
CA ASP A 46 3.87 -8.50 -22.85
C ASP A 46 4.89 -8.65 -21.71
N GLN A 47 5.82 -7.71 -21.55
CA GLN A 47 6.81 -7.72 -20.49
C GLN A 47 6.29 -7.16 -19.17
N ILE A 48 5.27 -6.30 -19.20
CA ILE A 48 4.76 -5.60 -18.01
C ILE A 48 4.36 -6.54 -16.87
N PRO A 49 3.64 -7.66 -17.11
CA PRO A 49 3.31 -8.59 -16.02
C PRO A 49 4.53 -9.19 -15.34
N LEU A 50 5.56 -9.56 -16.12
CA LEU A 50 6.80 -10.12 -15.60
C LEU A 50 7.61 -9.09 -14.79
N LEU A 51 7.71 -7.86 -15.30
CA LEU A 51 8.42 -6.76 -14.63
C LEU A 51 7.78 -6.39 -13.28
N ASN A 52 6.45 -6.56 -13.15
CA ASN A 52 5.70 -6.30 -11.92
C ASN A 52 5.52 -7.53 -11.00
N LEU A 53 6.23 -8.63 -11.26
CA LEU A 53 6.11 -9.85 -10.45
C LEU A 53 6.58 -9.66 -8.99
N ALA A 54 7.34 -8.60 -8.72
CA ALA A 54 7.82 -8.27 -7.38
C ALA A 54 6.68 -8.21 -6.36
N GLY A 55 5.61 -7.46 -6.62
CA GLY A 55 4.51 -7.26 -5.68
C GLY A 55 3.89 -8.56 -5.15
N PRO A 56 3.35 -9.43 -6.03
CA PRO A 56 2.78 -10.70 -5.57
C PRO A 56 3.76 -11.60 -4.84
N VAL A 57 5.01 -11.70 -5.31
CA VAL A 57 6.01 -12.61 -4.73
C VAL A 57 6.51 -12.11 -3.38
N THR A 58 6.83 -10.82 -3.26
CA THR A 58 7.28 -10.27 -1.97
C THR A 58 6.14 -10.24 -0.95
N GLY A 59 4.92 -9.93 -1.37
CA GLY A 59 3.74 -10.03 -0.50
C GLY A 59 3.54 -11.44 0.05
N LEU A 60 3.69 -12.47 -0.78
CA LEU A 60 3.52 -13.86 -0.37
C LEU A 60 4.66 -14.37 0.52
N LEU A 61 5.91 -13.94 0.26
CA LEU A 61 7.09 -14.49 0.94
C LEU A 61 7.63 -13.56 2.03
N VAL A 62 7.79 -12.26 1.73
CA VAL A 62 8.45 -11.32 2.66
C VAL A 62 7.54 -10.98 3.83
N GLN A 63 6.26 -10.74 3.61
CA GLN A 63 5.34 -10.35 4.69
C GLN A 63 5.29 -11.40 5.81
N PRO A 64 5.01 -12.69 5.55
CA PRO A 64 4.97 -13.69 6.62
C PRO A 64 6.32 -13.92 7.29
N LEU A 65 7.41 -13.93 6.50
CA LEU A 65 8.76 -14.12 7.05
C LEU A 65 9.14 -12.98 7.99
N ILE A 66 8.93 -11.73 7.59
CA ILE A 66 9.23 -10.56 8.39
C ILE A 66 8.30 -10.45 9.59
N GLY A 67 7.01 -10.76 9.42
CA GLY A 67 6.07 -10.86 10.54
C GLY A 67 6.60 -11.78 11.63
N ALA A 68 6.90 -13.02 11.27
CA ALA A 68 7.42 -14.02 12.20
C ALA A 68 8.81 -13.68 12.77
N LEU A 69 9.72 -13.13 11.95
CA LEU A 69 11.02 -12.67 12.42
C LEU A 69 10.88 -11.55 13.45
N SER A 70 10.00 -10.58 13.18
CA SER A 70 9.74 -9.49 14.10
C SER A 70 9.10 -9.97 15.41
N ASP A 71 8.29 -11.04 15.35
CA ASP A 71 7.69 -11.67 16.54
C ASP A 71 8.73 -12.39 17.43
N LYS A 72 9.78 -12.92 16.85
CA LYS A 72 10.86 -13.64 17.53
C LYS A 72 12.04 -12.72 17.94
N THR A 73 11.98 -11.44 17.59
CA THR A 73 13.06 -10.47 17.84
C THR A 73 12.76 -9.61 19.06
N TRP A 74 13.76 -9.41 19.91
CA TRP A 74 13.76 -8.39 20.95
C TRP A 74 15.17 -7.84 21.15
N HIS A 75 15.27 -6.52 21.11
CA HIS A 75 16.54 -5.83 21.42
C HIS A 75 16.30 -4.73 22.47
N PRO A 76 17.09 -4.67 23.56
CA PRO A 76 16.85 -3.74 24.68
C PRO A 76 16.79 -2.25 24.29
N LYS A 77 17.55 -1.84 23.26
CA LYS A 77 17.60 -0.43 22.78
C LYS A 77 16.65 -0.16 21.62
N TRP A 78 16.44 -1.15 20.72
CA TRP A 78 15.72 -0.99 19.48
C TRP A 78 14.29 -1.54 19.51
N GLY A 79 13.97 -2.32 20.54
CA GLY A 79 12.67 -2.96 20.64
C GLY A 79 12.51 -4.18 19.74
N ARG A 80 11.29 -4.53 19.41
CA ARG A 80 10.87 -5.70 18.65
C ARG A 80 10.61 -5.36 17.19
N ARG A 81 9.85 -4.29 16.93
CA ARG A 81 9.34 -3.92 15.61
C ARG A 81 10.19 -2.87 14.89
N LYS A 82 10.76 -1.92 15.63
CA LYS A 82 11.50 -0.77 15.08
C LYS A 82 12.69 -1.12 14.18
N PRO A 83 13.49 -2.16 14.45
CA PRO A 83 14.57 -2.54 13.54
C PRO A 83 14.08 -2.83 12.13
N PHE A 84 12.92 -3.49 12.01
CA PHE A 84 12.33 -3.82 10.71
C PHE A 84 11.78 -2.58 10.00
N PHE A 85 11.20 -1.61 10.75
CA PHE A 85 10.80 -0.32 10.16
C PHE A 85 12.00 0.37 9.52
N LEU A 86 13.11 0.44 10.26
CA LEU A 86 14.31 1.13 9.79
C LEU A 86 14.95 0.42 8.59
N ILE A 87 15.08 -0.91 8.65
CA ILE A 87 15.62 -1.69 7.53
C ILE A 87 14.74 -1.51 6.28
N GLY A 88 13.43 -1.63 6.43
CA GLY A 88 12.48 -1.43 5.34
C GLY A 88 12.57 -0.02 4.75
N ALA A 89 12.60 1.02 5.61
CA ALA A 89 12.74 2.41 5.17
C ALA A 89 14.07 2.68 4.45
N LEU A 90 15.16 2.10 4.91
CA LEU A 90 16.47 2.21 4.25
C LEU A 90 16.45 1.56 2.87
N LEU A 91 15.92 0.33 2.75
CA LEU A 91 15.79 -0.36 1.46
C LEU A 91 14.91 0.43 0.50
N CYS A 92 13.75 0.93 0.97
CA CYS A 92 12.87 1.78 0.16
C CYS A 92 13.55 3.06 -0.27
N SER A 93 14.21 3.77 0.65
CA SER A 93 14.86 5.05 0.33
C SER A 93 16.00 4.86 -0.68
N ILE A 94 16.83 3.82 -0.53
CA ILE A 94 17.88 3.50 -1.47
C ILE A 94 17.29 3.15 -2.85
N ALA A 95 16.27 2.29 -2.88
CA ALA A 95 15.62 1.92 -4.13
C ALA A 95 15.00 3.15 -4.83
N LEU A 96 14.28 4.01 -4.09
CA LEU A 96 13.69 5.24 -4.63
C LEU A 96 14.75 6.22 -5.13
N LEU A 97 15.88 6.37 -4.44
CA LEU A 97 16.98 7.23 -4.90
C LEU A 97 17.63 6.71 -6.19
N LEU A 98 17.76 5.39 -6.34
CA LEU A 98 18.40 4.78 -7.50
C LEU A 98 17.44 4.57 -8.69
N PHE A 99 16.13 4.47 -8.45
CA PHE A 99 15.15 4.14 -9.47
C PHE A 99 15.17 5.07 -10.69
N PRO A 100 15.24 6.41 -10.54
CA PRO A 100 15.31 7.33 -11.68
C PRO A 100 16.58 7.21 -12.54
N PHE A 101 17.64 6.59 -12.00
CA PHE A 101 18.89 6.34 -12.74
C PHE A 101 18.87 5.02 -13.51
N SER A 102 17.74 4.33 -13.56
CA SER A 102 17.62 3.06 -14.29
C SER A 102 17.90 3.29 -15.77
N SER A 103 18.92 2.62 -16.29
CA SER A 103 19.31 2.66 -17.70
C SER A 103 18.76 1.50 -18.51
N SER A 104 18.14 0.51 -17.84
CA SER A 104 17.56 -0.67 -18.47
C SER A 104 16.32 -1.16 -17.73
N LEU A 105 15.46 -1.89 -18.44
CA LEU A 105 14.26 -2.51 -17.86
C LEU A 105 14.58 -3.45 -16.69
N TRP A 106 15.63 -4.24 -16.82
CA TRP A 106 16.01 -5.20 -15.77
C TRP A 106 16.57 -4.53 -14.53
N MET A 107 17.26 -3.40 -14.68
CA MET A 107 17.70 -2.58 -13.56
C MET A 107 16.49 -2.00 -12.81
N ALA A 108 15.54 -1.44 -13.53
CA ALA A 108 14.32 -0.90 -12.94
C ALA A 108 13.48 -2.01 -12.26
N ALA A 109 13.36 -3.20 -12.88
CA ALA A 109 12.71 -4.34 -12.26
C ALA A 109 13.41 -4.79 -10.98
N GLY A 110 14.75 -4.91 -10.99
CA GLY A 110 15.52 -5.26 -9.78
C GLY A 110 15.34 -4.25 -8.65
N LEU A 111 15.30 -2.96 -8.97
CA LEU A 111 15.01 -1.90 -7.99
C LEU A 111 13.57 -1.98 -7.48
N LEU A 112 12.60 -2.38 -8.32
CA LEU A 112 11.23 -2.63 -7.87
C LEU A 112 11.19 -3.78 -6.85
N TRP A 113 11.94 -4.87 -7.05
CA TRP A 113 12.04 -5.94 -6.07
C TRP A 113 12.56 -5.46 -4.72
N ILE A 114 13.61 -4.62 -4.72
CA ILE A 114 14.17 -4.05 -3.49
C ILE A 114 13.16 -3.11 -2.82
N LEU A 115 12.50 -2.26 -3.61
CA LEU A 115 11.50 -1.30 -3.14
C LEU A 115 10.32 -2.02 -2.47
N ASP A 116 9.78 -3.03 -3.15
CA ASP A 116 8.62 -3.76 -2.67
C ASP A 116 8.96 -4.63 -1.45
N ALA A 117 10.10 -5.30 -1.46
CA ALA A 117 10.60 -6.02 -0.28
C ALA A 117 10.83 -5.08 0.92
N GLY A 118 11.35 -3.88 0.69
CA GLY A 118 11.53 -2.85 1.71
C GLY A 118 10.19 -2.37 2.29
N ASN A 119 9.22 -2.06 1.43
CA ASN A 119 7.87 -1.67 1.84
C ASN A 119 7.22 -2.76 2.70
N ASN A 120 7.26 -4.01 2.27
CA ASN A 120 6.68 -5.14 2.99
C ASN A 120 7.42 -5.41 4.32
N THR A 121 8.74 -5.22 4.35
CA THR A 121 9.57 -5.34 5.58
C THR A 121 9.17 -4.31 6.63
N ALA A 122 8.81 -3.10 6.23
CA ALA A 122 8.37 -2.07 7.16
C ALA A 122 6.88 -2.23 7.55
N MET A 123 6.02 -2.53 6.58
CA MET A 123 4.56 -2.46 6.71
C MET A 123 3.99 -3.47 7.71
N GLU A 124 4.39 -4.75 7.62
CA GLU A 124 3.82 -5.80 8.48
C GLU A 124 4.14 -5.61 9.96
N PRO A 125 5.43 -5.41 10.37
CA PRO A 125 5.71 -5.11 11.76
C PRO A 125 5.05 -3.80 12.23
N TYR A 126 4.82 -2.84 11.33
CA TYR A 126 4.16 -1.58 11.66
C TYR A 126 2.67 -1.78 11.99
N ARG A 127 1.96 -2.65 11.27
CA ARG A 127 0.58 -3.03 11.58
C ARG A 127 0.50 -3.73 12.93
N ALA A 128 1.38 -4.69 13.19
CA ALA A 128 1.47 -5.39 14.45
C ALA A 128 1.80 -4.45 15.63
N PHE A 129 2.59 -3.39 15.38
CA PHE A 129 2.97 -2.41 16.39
C PHE A 129 1.78 -1.68 17.02
N ILE A 130 0.69 -1.47 16.28
CA ILE A 130 -0.54 -0.88 16.81
C ILE A 130 -1.13 -1.79 17.89
N ALA A 131 -1.28 -3.08 17.57
CA ALA A 131 -1.80 -4.06 18.51
C ALA A 131 -0.86 -4.27 19.72
N ASP A 132 0.45 -4.24 19.48
CA ASP A 132 1.45 -4.38 20.55
C ASP A 132 1.42 -3.18 21.53
N LYS A 133 1.15 -1.97 21.03
CA LYS A 133 1.28 -0.72 21.79
C LYS A 133 -0.02 -0.24 22.42
N LEU A 134 -1.16 -0.40 21.73
CA LEU A 134 -2.46 0.11 22.16
C LEU A 134 -3.28 -0.95 22.89
N ASP A 135 -4.08 -0.53 23.86
CA ASP A 135 -5.10 -1.37 24.46
C ASP A 135 -6.25 -1.62 23.45
N GLU A 136 -7.11 -2.60 23.74
CA GLU A 136 -8.18 -3.00 22.83
C GLU A 136 -9.15 -1.85 22.51
N GLU A 137 -9.39 -0.93 23.47
CA GLU A 137 -10.27 0.23 23.26
C GLU A 137 -9.68 1.25 22.28
N GLN A 138 -8.34 1.39 22.25
CA GLN A 138 -7.63 2.37 21.41
C GLN A 138 -7.18 1.82 20.05
N GLN A 139 -7.14 0.50 19.87
CA GLN A 139 -6.73 -0.12 18.60
C GLN A 139 -7.54 0.37 17.39
N PRO A 140 -8.89 0.52 17.47
CA PRO A 140 -9.66 1.06 16.34
C PRO A 140 -9.19 2.43 15.90
N LEU A 141 -8.86 3.32 16.84
CA LEU A 141 -8.32 4.64 16.53
C LEU A 141 -6.91 4.54 15.92
N GLY A 142 -6.07 3.62 16.41
CA GLY A 142 -4.75 3.35 15.84
C GLY A 142 -4.82 2.93 14.38
N PHE A 143 -5.69 1.99 14.03
CA PHE A 143 -5.90 1.55 12.65
C PHE A 143 -6.55 2.63 11.78
N GLN A 144 -7.44 3.47 12.33
CA GLN A 144 -7.97 4.63 11.61
C GLN A 144 -6.87 5.63 11.26
N MET A 145 -5.92 5.89 12.16
CA MET A 145 -4.77 6.74 11.87
C MET A 145 -3.86 6.13 10.80
N GLN A 146 -3.67 4.81 10.78
CA GLN A 146 -2.99 4.15 9.68
C GLN A 146 -3.68 4.37 8.34
N SER A 147 -5.01 4.17 8.30
CA SER A 147 -5.81 4.40 7.09
C SER A 147 -5.76 5.85 6.63
N PHE A 148 -5.74 6.81 7.57
CA PHE A 148 -5.53 8.22 7.27
C PHE A 148 -4.20 8.46 6.58
N PHE A 149 -3.10 7.94 7.13
CA PHE A 149 -1.77 8.10 6.54
C PHE A 149 -1.61 7.31 5.23
N THR A 150 -2.33 6.21 5.05
CA THR A 150 -2.43 5.51 3.77
C THR A 150 -3.00 6.42 2.69
N GLY A 151 -4.18 6.98 2.92
CA GLY A 151 -4.82 7.89 1.97
C GLY A 151 -3.99 9.15 1.71
N LEU A 152 -3.44 9.77 2.76
CA LEU A 152 -2.63 10.97 2.65
C LEU A 152 -1.32 10.70 1.88
N GLY A 153 -0.61 9.62 2.20
CA GLY A 153 0.65 9.26 1.55
C GLY A 153 0.47 8.99 0.06
N GLN A 154 -0.48 8.14 -0.29
CA GLN A 154 -0.77 7.81 -1.69
C GLN A 154 -1.32 9.02 -2.47
N THR A 155 -2.17 9.84 -1.86
CA THR A 155 -2.66 11.08 -2.49
C THR A 155 -1.51 12.02 -2.81
N LEU A 156 -0.64 12.31 -1.85
CA LEU A 156 0.47 13.25 -2.05
C LEU A 156 1.53 12.70 -3.02
N ALA A 157 1.77 11.39 -3.03
CA ALA A 157 2.61 10.76 -4.04
C ALA A 157 2.04 10.99 -5.45
N ASN A 158 0.76 10.72 -5.65
CA ASN A 158 0.09 10.92 -6.94
C ASN A 158 0.01 12.41 -7.34
N LEU A 159 -0.24 13.31 -6.39
CA LEU A 159 -0.19 14.75 -6.65
C LEU A 159 1.21 15.23 -7.03
N SER A 160 2.27 14.64 -6.48
CA SER A 160 3.64 14.98 -6.90
C SER A 160 3.89 14.63 -8.38
N LEU A 161 3.33 13.50 -8.86
CA LEU A 161 3.40 13.11 -10.26
C LEU A 161 2.60 14.04 -11.19
N PHE A 162 1.59 14.73 -10.67
CA PHE A 162 0.82 15.73 -11.42
C PHE A 162 1.46 17.12 -11.39
N ILE A 163 1.89 17.57 -10.20
CA ILE A 163 2.38 18.94 -9.99
C ILE A 163 3.80 19.13 -10.53
N PHE A 164 4.71 18.17 -10.30
CA PHE A 164 6.11 18.34 -10.66
C PHE A 164 6.36 18.51 -12.17
N PRO A 165 5.66 17.81 -13.09
CA PRO A 165 5.78 18.08 -14.52
C PRO A 165 5.44 19.53 -14.93
N MET A 166 4.59 20.23 -14.14
CA MET A 166 4.21 21.62 -14.43
C MET A 166 5.33 22.62 -14.08
N ILE A 167 6.19 22.29 -13.12
CA ILE A 167 7.23 23.20 -12.60
C ILE A 167 8.65 22.73 -12.92
N ILE A 168 8.85 21.45 -13.19
CA ILE A 168 10.15 20.85 -13.48
C ILE A 168 10.12 20.31 -14.90
N ILE A 169 10.62 21.11 -15.83
CA ILE A 169 10.64 20.80 -17.26
C ILE A 169 12.02 20.24 -17.64
N GLY A 170 12.03 19.31 -18.61
CA GLY A 170 13.27 18.77 -19.17
C GLY A 170 13.45 17.28 -18.91
N LYS A 171 14.54 16.75 -19.46
CA LYS A 171 14.94 15.34 -19.33
C LYS A 171 16.33 15.25 -18.72
N THR A 172 16.50 14.29 -17.83
CA THR A 172 17.78 13.92 -17.25
C THR A 172 18.04 12.45 -17.60
N GLY A 173 19.00 12.19 -18.47
CA GLY A 173 19.19 10.84 -19.02
C GLY A 173 18.01 10.38 -19.88
N SER A 174 17.51 9.17 -19.62
CA SER A 174 16.38 8.55 -20.34
C SER A 174 15.00 8.96 -19.81
N LEU A 175 14.94 9.59 -18.62
CA LEU A 175 13.68 9.88 -17.95
C LEU A 175 13.43 11.39 -17.80
N PRO A 176 12.14 11.82 -17.72
CA PRO A 176 11.80 13.18 -17.37
C PRO A 176 12.37 13.60 -16.01
N THR A 177 12.82 14.85 -15.87
CA THR A 177 13.47 15.35 -14.62
C THR A 177 12.51 15.34 -13.41
N TRP A 178 11.21 15.52 -13.63
CA TRP A 178 10.22 15.47 -12.57
C TRP A 178 10.14 14.09 -11.88
N VAL A 179 10.50 13.00 -12.57
CA VAL A 179 10.58 11.66 -11.98
C VAL A 179 11.60 11.63 -10.86
N TYR A 180 12.77 12.21 -11.07
CA TYR A 180 13.81 12.31 -10.05
C TYR A 180 13.32 13.05 -8.81
N ALA A 181 12.65 14.18 -8.99
CA ALA A 181 12.10 14.97 -7.88
C ALA A 181 11.06 14.19 -7.08
N SER A 182 10.12 13.48 -7.76
CA SER A 182 9.08 12.70 -7.11
C SER A 182 9.66 11.54 -6.28
N PHE A 183 10.63 10.83 -6.86
CA PHE A 183 11.25 9.69 -6.19
C PHE A 183 12.17 10.11 -5.05
N PHE A 184 12.92 11.22 -5.19
CA PHE A 184 13.75 11.77 -4.12
C PHE A 184 12.89 12.26 -2.94
N LEU A 185 11.77 12.92 -3.23
CA LEU A 185 10.81 13.29 -2.19
C LEU A 185 10.27 12.04 -1.47
N GLY A 186 9.95 10.97 -2.22
CA GLY A 186 9.53 9.69 -1.67
C GLY A 186 10.58 9.06 -0.74
N ALA A 187 11.85 9.09 -1.14
CA ALA A 187 12.95 8.60 -0.32
C ALA A 187 13.09 9.40 1.00
N ILE A 188 13.02 10.73 0.91
CA ILE A 188 13.06 11.61 2.09
C ILE A 188 11.85 11.34 3.00
N CYS A 189 10.65 11.25 2.45
CA CYS A 189 9.45 10.95 3.21
C CYS A 189 9.55 9.59 3.91
N SER A 190 10.01 8.54 3.20
CA SER A 190 10.13 7.20 3.76
C SER A 190 11.04 7.18 4.99
N ILE A 191 12.27 7.67 4.87
CA ILE A 191 13.24 7.60 5.96
C ILE A 191 12.90 8.55 7.12
N THR A 192 12.48 9.79 6.82
CA THR A 192 12.25 10.80 7.87
C THR A 192 11.03 10.51 8.71
N THR A 193 9.92 10.06 8.11
CA THR A 193 8.70 9.77 8.84
C THR A 193 8.81 8.50 9.70
N ILE A 194 9.50 7.48 9.20
CA ILE A 194 9.80 6.28 9.99
C ILE A 194 10.74 6.62 11.16
N TRP A 195 11.78 7.42 10.88
CA TRP A 195 12.69 7.88 11.94
C TRP A 195 11.96 8.67 13.02
N TRP A 196 11.01 9.52 12.62
CA TRP A 196 10.12 10.23 13.55
C TRP A 196 9.36 9.26 14.46
N SER A 197 8.65 8.28 13.89
CA SER A 197 7.89 7.30 14.65
C SER A 197 8.76 6.46 15.58
N ILE A 198 9.96 6.06 15.14
CA ILE A 198 10.92 5.34 15.97
C ILE A 198 11.34 6.16 17.19
N LYS A 199 11.61 7.45 17.00
CA LYS A 199 12.05 8.34 18.09
C LYS A 199 10.94 8.70 19.07
N THR A 200 9.75 8.97 18.56
CA THR A 200 8.64 9.49 19.38
C THR A 200 7.86 8.43 20.11
N THR A 201 7.97 7.15 19.69
CA THR A 201 7.15 6.08 20.24
C THR A 201 8.03 4.96 20.79
N PRO A 202 8.29 4.90 22.09
CA PRO A 202 9.02 3.80 22.70
C PRO A 202 8.17 2.51 22.67
N GLU A 203 8.81 1.36 22.42
CA GLU A 203 8.17 0.06 22.59
C GLU A 203 8.02 -0.33 24.05
N ILE A 204 7.00 -1.14 24.34
CA ILE A 204 6.80 -1.71 25.68
C ILE A 204 7.70 -2.92 25.81
N PRO A 205 8.58 -2.97 26.82
CA PRO A 205 9.40 -4.16 27.05
C PRO A 205 8.51 -5.38 27.33
N PRO A 206 8.86 -6.56 26.77
CA PRO A 206 8.15 -7.79 27.10
C PRO A 206 8.39 -8.17 28.57
N THR A 207 7.43 -8.85 29.15
CA THR A 207 7.59 -9.47 30.48
C THR A 207 8.64 -10.57 30.44
N GLU A 208 9.15 -10.99 31.61
CA GLU A 208 10.13 -12.09 31.69
C GLU A 208 9.56 -13.39 31.10
N GLU A 209 8.26 -13.65 31.29
CA GLU A 209 7.57 -14.80 30.74
C GLU A 209 7.49 -14.73 29.21
N GLU A 210 7.08 -13.58 28.65
CA GLU A 210 7.05 -13.34 27.21
C GLU A 210 8.45 -13.43 26.60
N LEU A 211 9.48 -12.91 27.28
CA LEU A 211 10.85 -12.99 26.82
C LEU A 211 11.36 -14.44 26.81
N ALA A 212 10.95 -15.25 27.78
CA ALA A 212 11.26 -16.67 27.81
C ALA A 212 10.59 -17.42 26.64
N ILE A 213 9.33 -17.09 26.33
CA ILE A 213 8.60 -17.64 25.17
C ILE A 213 9.29 -17.24 23.86
N ILE A 214 9.64 -15.96 23.70
CA ILE A 214 10.36 -15.46 22.51
C ILE A 214 11.68 -16.23 22.32
N LYS A 215 12.45 -16.43 23.38
CA LYS A 215 13.72 -17.17 23.36
C LYS A 215 13.54 -18.67 23.14
N ALA A 216 12.46 -19.25 23.62
CA ALA A 216 12.15 -20.69 23.46
C ALA A 216 11.68 -21.06 22.07
N LYS A 217 11.07 -20.12 21.33
CA LYS A 217 10.63 -20.31 19.92
C LYS A 217 11.83 -20.43 18.98
N LYS A 218 12.51 -21.58 18.99
CA LYS A 218 13.58 -21.96 18.06
C LYS A 218 12.99 -22.57 16.79
N GLY A 219 12.20 -21.83 16.04
CA GLY A 219 11.71 -22.31 14.75
C GLY A 219 12.65 -21.95 13.59
N GLY A 220 12.67 -22.77 12.56
CA GLY A 220 13.40 -22.48 11.32
C GLY A 220 12.87 -21.24 10.61
N LEU A 221 13.67 -20.65 9.71
CA LEU A 221 13.29 -19.47 8.92
C LEU A 221 11.99 -19.69 8.09
N PHE A 222 11.75 -20.91 7.65
CA PHE A 222 10.59 -21.28 6.83
C PHE A 222 9.40 -21.85 7.63
N GLU A 223 9.52 -22.00 8.94
CA GLU A 223 8.43 -22.48 9.79
C GLU A 223 7.14 -21.65 9.63
N PRO A 224 7.18 -20.30 9.53
CA PRO A 224 5.99 -19.51 9.30
C PRO A 224 5.25 -19.86 8.01
N LEU A 225 5.97 -20.23 6.95
CA LEU A 225 5.33 -20.63 5.69
C LEU A 225 4.63 -22.00 5.83
N ILE A 226 5.18 -22.89 6.65
CA ILE A 226 4.57 -24.18 6.95
C ILE A 226 3.32 -23.98 7.82
N GLU A 227 3.39 -23.11 8.84
CA GLU A 227 2.24 -22.73 9.68
C GLU A 227 1.10 -22.14 8.82
N ILE A 228 1.42 -21.25 7.88
CA ILE A 228 0.45 -20.71 6.92
C ILE A 228 -0.18 -21.80 6.07
N ALA A 229 0.62 -22.74 5.56
CA ALA A 229 0.09 -23.85 4.76
C ALA A 229 -0.87 -24.73 5.56
N HIS A 230 -0.61 -24.93 6.87
CA HIS A 230 -1.54 -25.61 7.78
C HIS A 230 -2.80 -24.78 8.02
N ALA A 231 -2.67 -23.48 8.33
CA ALA A 231 -3.81 -22.59 8.55
C ALA A 231 -4.74 -22.51 7.32
N ILE A 232 -4.18 -22.53 6.10
CA ILE A 232 -4.97 -22.56 4.86
C ILE A 232 -5.83 -23.84 4.78
N LYS A 233 -5.31 -25.00 5.21
CA LYS A 233 -6.08 -26.25 5.22
C LYS A 233 -7.24 -26.25 6.23
N GLU A 234 -7.07 -25.55 7.34
CA GLU A 234 -8.05 -25.43 8.41
C GLU A 234 -8.99 -24.23 8.23
N MET A 235 -8.83 -23.49 7.13
CA MET A 235 -9.58 -22.25 6.88
C MET A 235 -11.08 -22.52 6.74
N PRO A 236 -11.96 -21.84 7.51
CA PRO A 236 -13.40 -21.97 7.43
C PRO A 236 -13.94 -21.62 6.03
N LYS A 237 -15.06 -22.26 5.64
CA LYS A 237 -15.69 -22.06 4.32
C LYS A 237 -15.97 -20.57 4.00
N VAL A 238 -16.37 -19.80 5.00
CA VAL A 238 -16.64 -18.35 4.84
C VAL A 238 -15.39 -17.59 4.46
N MET A 239 -14.23 -17.94 5.02
CA MET A 239 -12.95 -17.32 4.66
C MET A 239 -12.51 -17.68 3.24
N TRP A 240 -12.78 -18.91 2.78
CA TRP A 240 -12.54 -19.28 1.37
C TRP A 240 -13.42 -18.49 0.40
N GLN A 241 -14.69 -18.24 0.74
CA GLN A 241 -15.56 -17.39 -0.05
C GLN A 241 -15.03 -15.96 -0.13
N LEU A 242 -14.54 -15.42 1.00
CA LEU A 242 -13.95 -14.10 1.06
C LEU A 242 -12.64 -14.02 0.28
N ALA A 243 -11.78 -15.03 0.40
CA ALA A 243 -10.54 -15.14 -0.37
C ALA A 243 -10.80 -15.13 -1.90
N LEU A 244 -11.87 -15.81 -2.34
CA LEU A 244 -12.26 -15.80 -3.75
C LEU A 244 -12.72 -14.40 -4.21
N VAL A 245 -13.50 -13.68 -3.41
CA VAL A 245 -13.89 -12.29 -3.70
C VAL A 245 -12.65 -11.41 -3.81
N TYR A 246 -11.72 -11.54 -2.86
CA TYR A 246 -10.48 -10.76 -2.85
C TYR A 246 -9.56 -11.10 -4.02
N LEU A 247 -9.51 -12.35 -4.46
CA LEU A 247 -8.76 -12.74 -5.65
C LEU A 247 -9.17 -11.90 -6.86
N PHE A 248 -10.47 -11.80 -7.15
CA PHE A 248 -10.96 -11.02 -8.28
C PHE A 248 -10.82 -9.51 -8.06
N GLN A 249 -11.03 -9.03 -6.84
CA GLN A 249 -10.87 -7.62 -6.51
C GLN A 249 -9.41 -7.18 -6.70
N TRP A 250 -8.45 -7.90 -6.13
CA TRP A 250 -7.03 -7.59 -6.27
C TRP A 250 -6.55 -7.73 -7.71
N TYR A 251 -7.04 -8.74 -8.45
CA TYR A 251 -6.77 -8.87 -9.86
C TYR A 251 -7.19 -7.62 -10.65
N ALA A 252 -8.40 -7.12 -10.44
CA ALA A 252 -8.90 -5.90 -11.08
C ALA A 252 -8.08 -4.66 -10.69
N LEU A 253 -7.69 -4.52 -9.41
CA LEU A 253 -6.84 -3.43 -8.93
C LEU A 253 -5.47 -3.43 -9.61
N PHE A 254 -4.81 -4.58 -9.69
CA PHE A 254 -3.51 -4.71 -10.36
C PHE A 254 -3.62 -4.40 -11.86
N CYS A 255 -4.65 -4.90 -12.53
CA CYS A 255 -4.90 -4.56 -13.93
C CYS A 255 -5.03 -3.05 -14.14
N TYR A 256 -5.75 -2.36 -13.25
CA TYR A 256 -5.88 -0.91 -13.30
C TYR A 256 -4.54 -0.22 -13.08
N TRP A 257 -3.83 -0.51 -12.00
CA TRP A 257 -2.56 0.16 -11.67
C TRP A 257 -1.49 -0.04 -12.73
N GLN A 258 -1.45 -1.21 -13.36
CA GLN A 258 -0.45 -1.49 -14.39
C GLN A 258 -0.76 -0.80 -15.73
N ASN A 259 -2.02 -0.51 -16.03
CA ASN A 259 -2.44 -0.05 -17.35
C ASN A 259 -3.13 1.33 -17.36
N SER A 260 -3.39 1.96 -16.21
CA SER A 260 -4.16 3.20 -16.13
C SER A 260 -3.56 4.33 -16.97
N SER A 261 -2.25 4.56 -16.90
CA SER A 261 -1.56 5.60 -17.68
C SER A 261 -1.68 5.37 -19.19
N LYS A 262 -1.51 4.11 -19.63
CA LYS A 262 -1.65 3.73 -21.04
C LYS A 262 -3.08 3.90 -21.53
N SER A 263 -4.03 3.43 -20.72
CA SER A 263 -5.46 3.53 -21.06
C SER A 263 -5.89 4.99 -21.20
N ILE A 264 -5.50 5.86 -20.26
CA ILE A 264 -5.80 7.29 -20.31
C ILE A 264 -5.09 7.95 -21.52
N ALA A 265 -3.81 7.62 -21.76
CA ALA A 265 -3.06 8.18 -22.87
C ALA A 265 -3.70 7.83 -24.23
N LEU A 266 -4.13 6.60 -24.41
CA LEU A 266 -4.79 6.16 -25.64
C LEU A 266 -6.20 6.75 -25.78
N SER A 267 -7.01 6.72 -24.71
CA SER A 267 -8.42 7.14 -24.83
C SER A 267 -8.60 8.65 -24.95
N VAL A 268 -7.74 9.46 -24.31
CA VAL A 268 -7.92 10.93 -24.23
C VAL A 268 -6.97 11.68 -25.15
N TRP A 269 -5.71 11.21 -25.30
CA TRP A 269 -4.67 11.90 -26.09
C TRP A 269 -4.30 11.19 -27.37
N ASP A 270 -4.79 9.98 -27.63
CA ASP A 270 -4.38 9.11 -28.73
C ASP A 270 -2.84 8.99 -28.81
N ALA A 271 -2.20 8.88 -27.64
CA ALA A 271 -0.77 8.94 -27.47
C ALA A 271 -0.17 7.65 -26.92
N THR A 272 1.02 7.33 -27.43
CA THR A 272 1.89 6.30 -26.89
C THR A 272 3.29 6.86 -26.69
N PRO A 273 4.18 6.23 -25.91
CA PRO A 273 5.57 6.68 -25.77
C PRO A 273 6.32 6.79 -27.10
N LYS A 274 5.87 6.05 -28.14
CA LYS A 274 6.52 6.00 -29.48
C LYS A 274 5.99 7.03 -30.44
N ASN A 275 4.64 7.23 -30.51
CA ASN A 275 4.04 8.13 -31.50
C ASN A 275 4.03 9.60 -31.05
N ASN A 276 3.79 9.85 -29.77
CA ASN A 276 3.74 11.21 -29.21
C ASN A 276 4.20 11.23 -27.74
N PRO A 277 5.53 11.24 -27.49
CA PRO A 277 6.07 11.18 -26.14
C PRO A 277 5.63 12.32 -25.23
N SER A 278 5.45 13.55 -25.76
CA SER A 278 5.03 14.70 -24.95
C SER A 278 3.58 14.59 -24.48
N ALA A 279 2.67 14.18 -25.35
CA ALA A 279 1.29 13.92 -24.97
C ALA A 279 1.16 12.72 -24.03
N TYR A 280 2.04 11.72 -24.18
CA TYR A 280 2.10 10.60 -23.23
C TYR A 280 2.57 11.08 -21.83
N GLU A 281 3.56 11.95 -21.74
CA GLU A 281 3.99 12.54 -20.46
C GLU A 281 2.86 13.36 -19.81
N GLU A 282 2.09 14.13 -20.59
CA GLU A 282 0.89 14.84 -20.11
C GLU A 282 -0.16 13.87 -19.55
N ALA A 283 -0.41 12.77 -20.26
CA ALA A 283 -1.36 11.73 -19.82
C ALA A 283 -0.90 11.04 -18.54
N VAL A 284 0.39 10.75 -18.38
CA VAL A 284 0.97 10.20 -17.15
C VAL A 284 0.78 11.16 -15.98
N SER A 285 1.05 12.44 -16.18
CA SER A 285 0.80 13.48 -15.18
C SER A 285 -0.68 13.56 -14.79
N TRP A 286 -1.58 13.55 -15.78
CA TRP A 286 -3.01 13.54 -15.53
C TRP A 286 -3.48 12.30 -14.80
N THR A 287 -2.90 11.13 -15.09
CA THR A 287 -3.15 9.89 -14.37
C THR A 287 -2.80 10.03 -12.88
N GLY A 288 -1.71 10.73 -12.55
CA GLY A 288 -1.38 11.08 -11.16
C GLY A 288 -2.52 11.85 -10.48
N LEU A 289 -3.12 12.84 -11.15
CA LEU A 289 -4.27 13.59 -10.60
C LEU A 289 -5.50 12.69 -10.40
N VAL A 290 -5.82 11.85 -11.39
CA VAL A 290 -6.95 10.90 -11.34
C VAL A 290 -6.75 9.89 -10.19
N ASN A 291 -5.53 9.38 -10.02
CA ASN A 291 -5.18 8.46 -8.94
C ASN A 291 -5.21 9.16 -7.56
N GLY A 292 -4.74 10.41 -7.49
CA GLY A 292 -4.88 11.23 -6.28
C GLY A 292 -6.35 11.41 -5.89
N TRP A 293 -7.22 11.67 -6.87
CA TRP A 293 -8.65 11.82 -6.65
C TRP A 293 -9.30 10.57 -6.08
N TYR A 294 -9.09 9.39 -6.66
CA TYR A 294 -9.71 8.18 -6.12
C TYR A 294 -9.23 7.87 -4.70
N ASN A 295 -7.97 8.14 -4.35
CA ASN A 295 -7.47 7.99 -2.98
C ASN A 295 -8.18 8.93 -2.00
N ILE A 296 -8.46 10.18 -2.40
CA ILE A 296 -9.26 11.13 -1.62
C ILE A 296 -10.69 10.59 -1.44
N VAL A 297 -11.30 10.11 -2.51
CA VAL A 297 -12.66 9.51 -2.46
C VAL A 297 -12.67 8.31 -1.52
N THR A 298 -11.72 7.40 -1.64
CA THR A 298 -11.56 6.24 -0.75
C THR A 298 -11.51 6.68 0.71
N PHE A 299 -10.67 7.64 1.02
CA PHE A 299 -10.51 8.18 2.37
C PHE A 299 -11.80 8.81 2.92
N LEU A 300 -12.44 9.68 2.14
CA LEU A 300 -13.65 10.39 2.57
C LEU A 300 -14.86 9.45 2.73
N THR A 301 -15.00 8.49 1.83
CA THR A 301 -16.13 7.54 1.85
C THR A 301 -15.98 6.46 2.91
N ALA A 302 -14.76 6.17 3.38
CA ALA A 302 -14.51 5.17 4.42
C ALA A 302 -15.38 5.40 5.67
N PHE A 303 -15.43 6.64 6.15
CA PHE A 303 -16.22 6.98 7.35
C PHE A 303 -17.73 6.83 7.12
N ALA A 304 -18.23 7.24 5.95
CA ALA A 304 -19.64 7.14 5.61
C ALA A 304 -20.07 5.66 5.47
N LEU A 305 -19.22 4.83 4.85
CA LEU A 305 -19.51 3.43 4.60
C LEU A 305 -19.53 2.58 5.88
N VAL A 306 -18.73 2.92 6.90
CA VAL A 306 -18.82 2.26 8.22
C VAL A 306 -20.21 2.46 8.83
N GLY A 307 -20.74 3.69 8.78
CA GLY A 307 -22.10 3.98 9.25
C GLY A 307 -23.17 3.24 8.46
N LEU A 308 -23.00 3.15 7.15
CA LEU A 308 -23.92 2.44 6.25
C LEU A 308 -23.86 0.92 6.46
N ALA A 309 -22.66 0.37 6.66
CA ALA A 309 -22.46 -1.07 6.93
C ALA A 309 -23.13 -1.52 8.23
N LYS A 310 -23.14 -0.66 9.26
CA LYS A 310 -23.90 -0.94 10.51
C LYS A 310 -25.41 -1.02 10.29
N LYS A 311 -25.96 -0.26 9.34
CA LYS A 311 -27.41 -0.22 9.05
C LYS A 311 -27.88 -1.30 8.07
N LEU A 312 -27.13 -1.51 6.99
CA LEU A 312 -27.52 -2.38 5.87
C LEU A 312 -26.83 -3.74 5.87
N GLY A 313 -25.85 -3.91 6.75
CA GLY A 313 -24.97 -5.07 6.78
C GLY A 313 -23.75 -4.94 5.84
N PRO A 314 -22.56 -5.43 6.26
CA PRO A 314 -21.31 -5.26 5.53
C PRO A 314 -21.33 -5.89 4.13
N LYS A 315 -21.96 -7.07 3.99
CA LYS A 315 -22.06 -7.78 2.71
C LYS A 315 -22.76 -6.96 1.61
N LYS A 316 -23.91 -6.35 1.94
CA LYS A 316 -24.67 -5.55 0.95
C LYS A 316 -23.92 -4.31 0.53
N VAL A 317 -23.30 -3.63 1.49
CA VAL A 317 -22.51 -2.42 1.23
C VAL A 317 -21.29 -2.75 0.37
N HIS A 318 -20.54 -3.81 0.70
CA HIS A 318 -19.39 -4.24 -0.09
C HIS A 318 -19.79 -4.63 -1.52
N THR A 319 -20.86 -5.40 -1.69
CA THR A 319 -21.38 -5.75 -3.03
C THR A 319 -21.75 -4.50 -3.85
N PHE A 320 -22.41 -3.52 -3.24
CA PHE A 320 -22.74 -2.27 -3.92
C PHE A 320 -21.48 -1.49 -4.34
N CYS A 321 -20.49 -1.38 -3.47
CA CYS A 321 -19.22 -0.72 -3.78
C CYS A 321 -18.48 -1.41 -4.93
N LEU A 322 -18.45 -2.75 -4.96
CA LEU A 322 -17.83 -3.50 -6.06
C LEU A 322 -18.57 -3.31 -7.38
N LEU A 323 -19.89 -3.23 -7.36
CA LEU A 323 -20.69 -2.95 -8.58
C LEU A 323 -20.40 -1.55 -9.11
N LEU A 324 -20.30 -0.54 -8.26
CA LEU A 324 -19.89 0.82 -8.66
C LEU A 324 -18.51 0.84 -9.28
N ALA A 325 -17.55 0.14 -8.68
CA ALA A 325 -16.19 0.01 -9.22
C ALA A 325 -16.19 -0.69 -10.57
N ALA A 326 -16.97 -1.76 -10.74
CA ALA A 326 -17.08 -2.50 -12.00
C ALA A 326 -17.65 -1.62 -13.12
N VAL A 327 -18.70 -0.84 -12.85
CA VAL A 327 -19.27 0.13 -13.82
C VAL A 327 -18.20 1.17 -14.18
N GLY A 328 -17.47 1.71 -13.19
CA GLY A 328 -16.38 2.64 -13.42
C GLY A 328 -15.32 2.07 -14.37
N PHE A 329 -14.86 0.83 -14.13
CA PHE A 329 -13.86 0.17 -14.97
C PHE A 329 -14.35 -0.10 -16.39
N LEU A 330 -15.61 -0.49 -16.58
CA LEU A 330 -16.18 -0.72 -17.92
C LEU A 330 -16.25 0.57 -18.75
N ILE A 331 -16.56 1.69 -18.11
CA ILE A 331 -16.68 2.99 -18.79
C ILE A 331 -15.31 3.64 -19.02
N PHE A 332 -14.36 3.45 -18.12
CA PHE A 332 -13.09 4.15 -18.07
C PHE A 332 -12.30 4.18 -19.40
N PRO A 333 -12.11 3.06 -20.14
CA PRO A 333 -11.37 3.05 -21.41
C PRO A 333 -12.08 3.76 -22.57
N HIS A 334 -13.37 4.04 -22.41
CA HIS A 334 -14.21 4.68 -23.45
C HIS A 334 -14.38 6.18 -23.25
N ILE A 335 -13.73 6.74 -22.23
CA ILE A 335 -13.80 8.17 -21.93
C ILE A 335 -12.72 8.90 -22.72
N HIS A 336 -13.17 9.82 -23.60
CA HIS A 336 -12.29 10.68 -24.41
C HIS A 336 -12.10 12.09 -23.81
N ASN A 337 -12.80 12.43 -22.74
CA ASN A 337 -12.67 13.70 -22.05
C ASN A 337 -11.97 13.51 -20.69
N LYS A 338 -10.82 14.16 -20.52
CA LYS A 338 -10.01 14.02 -19.31
C LYS A 338 -10.74 14.37 -18.01
N TYR A 339 -11.73 15.26 -18.03
CA TYR A 339 -12.51 15.63 -16.84
C TYR A 339 -13.55 14.58 -16.45
N LEU A 340 -14.08 13.83 -17.41
CA LEU A 340 -15.05 12.77 -17.13
C LEU A 340 -14.41 11.53 -16.47
N LEU A 341 -13.10 11.40 -16.55
CA LEU A 341 -12.36 10.34 -15.84
C LEU A 341 -12.60 10.37 -14.33
N PHE A 342 -12.80 11.55 -13.74
CA PHE A 342 -13.07 11.69 -12.30
C PHE A 342 -14.38 11.01 -11.89
N PHE A 343 -15.41 11.00 -12.74
CA PHE A 343 -16.67 10.31 -12.46
C PHE A 343 -16.49 8.79 -12.45
N ALA A 344 -15.84 8.25 -13.49
CA ALA A 344 -15.61 6.80 -13.58
C ALA A 344 -14.73 6.30 -12.41
N ILE A 345 -13.65 7.04 -12.10
CA ILE A 345 -12.71 6.64 -11.05
C ILE A 345 -13.28 6.85 -9.63
N THR A 346 -14.31 7.69 -9.47
CA THR A 346 -14.99 7.83 -8.17
C THR A 346 -15.65 6.52 -7.76
N GLY A 347 -16.30 5.81 -8.69
CA GLY A 347 -16.83 4.47 -8.42
C GLY A 347 -15.76 3.49 -7.97
N PHE A 348 -14.59 3.54 -8.60
CA PHE A 348 -13.44 2.76 -8.19
C PHE A 348 -12.94 3.15 -6.78
N GLY A 349 -12.81 4.46 -6.48
CA GLY A 349 -12.40 4.94 -5.16
C GLY A 349 -13.32 4.46 -4.04
N ILE A 350 -14.62 4.38 -4.28
CA ILE A 350 -15.60 3.81 -3.35
C ILE A 350 -15.41 2.30 -3.20
N GLY A 351 -15.15 1.58 -4.30
CA GLY A 351 -14.99 0.13 -4.31
C GLY A 351 -13.62 -0.37 -3.87
N SER A 352 -12.58 0.48 -3.96
CA SER A 352 -11.21 0.15 -3.53
C SER A 352 -11.02 0.25 -2.02
N LEU A 353 -12.05 0.67 -1.28
CA LEU A 353 -12.02 0.69 0.18
C LEU A 353 -11.49 -0.64 0.69
N GLN A 354 -10.34 -0.55 1.34
CA GLN A 354 -9.53 -1.72 1.64
C GLN A 354 -10.36 -2.80 2.35
N PRO A 355 -10.24 -4.04 1.89
CA PRO A 355 -10.94 -5.19 2.47
C PRO A 355 -10.74 -5.32 3.98
N GLU A 356 -9.67 -4.75 4.52
CA GLU A 356 -9.32 -4.79 5.93
C GLU A 356 -10.42 -4.21 6.84
N VAL A 357 -11.09 -3.12 6.44
CA VAL A 357 -12.18 -2.53 7.22
C VAL A 357 -13.43 -3.43 7.22
N PHE A 358 -13.69 -4.12 6.11
CA PHE A 358 -14.83 -5.03 5.99
C PHE A 358 -14.51 -6.45 6.46
N ALA A 359 -13.26 -6.92 6.29
CA ALA A 359 -12.85 -8.24 6.75
C ALA A 359 -12.85 -8.32 8.28
N VAL A 360 -12.32 -7.33 8.96
CA VAL A 360 -12.37 -7.25 10.43
C VAL A 360 -13.82 -7.18 10.91
N GLY A 361 -14.69 -6.39 10.27
CA GLY A 361 -16.11 -6.34 10.57
C GLY A 361 -16.83 -7.66 10.30
N ALA A 362 -16.51 -8.37 9.22
CA ALA A 362 -17.11 -9.67 8.88
C ALA A 362 -16.58 -10.79 9.78
N ILE A 363 -15.31 -10.78 10.16
CA ILE A 363 -14.72 -11.73 11.13
C ILE A 363 -15.33 -11.51 12.52
N ILE A 364 -15.45 -10.24 12.96
CA ILE A 364 -16.11 -9.92 14.23
C ILE A 364 -17.57 -10.34 14.20
N ALA A 365 -18.32 -10.07 13.12
CA ALA A 365 -19.71 -10.50 13.00
C ALA A 365 -19.86 -12.03 12.97
N ALA A 366 -18.97 -12.74 12.28
CA ALA A 366 -18.98 -14.21 12.24
C ALA A 366 -18.57 -14.86 13.59
N THR A 367 -17.75 -14.16 14.39
CA THR A 367 -17.27 -14.67 15.69
C THR A 367 -18.25 -14.38 16.82
N TYR A 368 -18.99 -13.26 16.77
CA TYR A 368 -19.85 -12.78 17.84
C TYR A 368 -21.36 -12.87 17.54
N CYS A 369 -21.77 -13.22 16.33
CA CYS A 369 -23.16 -13.51 15.96
C CYS A 369 -23.21 -14.82 15.18
N PRO A 370 -23.10 -15.98 15.85
CA PRO A 370 -23.47 -17.24 15.23
C PRO A 370 -24.99 -17.32 15.19
N ASP A 371 -25.60 -17.18 13.98
CA ASP A 371 -26.97 -17.65 13.73
C ASP A 371 -27.00 -19.15 13.50
#